data_8c49e8fb307fca369e54c200d40f4920
#
_entry.id   8c49e8fb307fca369e54c200d40f4920
#
_cell.length_a   1.000
_cell.length_b   1.000
_cell.length_c   1.000
_cell.angle_alpha   90.00
_cell.angle_beta   90.00
_cell.angle_gamma   90.00
#
_symmetry.space_group_name_H-M   'P 1'
#
loop_
_entity.id
_entity.type
_entity.pdbx_description
1 polymer ?
#
loop_
_entity_poly.entity_id
_entity_poly.type
_entity_poly.pdbx_seq_one_letter_code
_entity_poly.pdbx_strand_id
1 'polypeptide(L)'
;MKVSELLEEYQVTLYLFPETMWERRGFYFPDERTIYVNRNLSQEEREEVILHELGHINHNPAHYKRLLYKYENEADRFMVRHLISEEFSQCEPSEFNWLRFAERHRIATTWGEQMIQEEFYRLTGS
;
A
#
# COMPACT_ATOMS: atom_id res chain seq x y z
N MET A 1 7.12 -7.50 -8.21
CA MET A 1 5.86 -7.61 -8.96
C MET A 1 5.23 -6.22 -9.09
N LYS A 2 4.83 -5.86 -10.30
CA LYS A 2 4.22 -4.56 -10.56
C LYS A 2 2.80 -4.48 -10.01
N VAL A 3 2.34 -3.27 -9.71
CA VAL A 3 0.99 -3.06 -9.20
C VAL A 3 -0.07 -3.60 -10.17
N SER A 4 0.13 -3.40 -11.48
CA SER A 4 -0.80 -3.92 -12.48
C SER A 4 -0.90 -5.45 -12.43
N GLU A 5 0.21 -6.12 -12.17
CA GLU A 5 0.22 -7.57 -12.03
C GLU A 5 -0.50 -8.04 -10.77
N LEU A 6 -0.36 -7.28 -9.68
CA LEU A 6 -1.08 -7.58 -8.44
C LEU A 6 -2.58 -7.40 -8.60
N LEU A 7 -3.01 -6.35 -9.27
CA LEU A 7 -4.43 -6.13 -9.54
C LEU A 7 -5.03 -7.31 -10.32
N GLU A 8 -4.29 -7.79 -11.31
CA GLU A 8 -4.72 -8.93 -12.10
C GLU A 8 -4.76 -10.22 -11.25
N GLU A 9 -3.72 -10.45 -10.47
CA GLU A 9 -3.63 -11.63 -9.60
C GLU A 9 -4.79 -11.69 -8.61
N TYR A 10 -5.12 -10.56 -7.99
CA TYR A 10 -6.22 -10.50 -7.01
C TYR A 10 -7.57 -10.30 -7.67
N GLN A 11 -7.62 -10.19 -9.01
CA GLN A 11 -8.86 -10.00 -9.76
C GLN A 11 -9.62 -8.75 -9.30
N VAL A 12 -8.88 -7.64 -9.19
CA VAL A 12 -9.42 -6.36 -8.76
C VAL A 12 -9.36 -5.37 -9.91
N THR A 13 -10.46 -4.66 -10.11
CA THR A 13 -10.55 -3.61 -11.12
C THR A 13 -10.09 -2.30 -10.53
N LEU A 14 -9.41 -1.48 -11.35
CA LEU A 14 -8.98 -0.15 -10.97
C LEU A 14 -9.84 0.88 -11.67
N TYR A 15 -10.36 1.85 -10.91
CA TYR A 15 -11.09 2.98 -11.47
C TYR A 15 -10.48 4.28 -10.98
N LEU A 16 -10.12 5.15 -11.93
CA LEU A 16 -9.57 6.47 -11.58
C LEU A 16 -10.70 7.50 -11.59
N PHE A 17 -10.97 8.11 -10.45
CA PHE A 17 -12.05 9.09 -10.35
C PHE A 17 -11.50 10.51 -10.37
N PRO A 18 -12.28 11.50 -10.88
CA PRO A 18 -11.86 12.89 -10.87
C PRO A 18 -11.92 13.47 -9.45
N GLU A 19 -10.98 14.38 -9.15
CA GLU A 19 -10.85 15.00 -7.84
C GLU A 19 -12.17 15.66 -7.37
N THR A 20 -12.97 16.14 -8.31
CA THR A 20 -14.23 16.78 -8.00
C THR A 20 -15.29 15.82 -7.47
N MET A 21 -15.09 14.53 -7.63
CA MET A 21 -16.06 13.52 -7.21
C MET A 21 -15.99 13.23 -5.72
N TRP A 22 -14.77 13.06 -5.20
CA TRP A 22 -14.50 12.81 -3.79
C TRP A 22 -13.18 13.46 -3.39
N GLU A 23 -13.09 13.88 -2.13
CA GLU A 23 -11.86 14.46 -1.58
C GLU A 23 -10.87 13.39 -1.09
N ARG A 24 -11.18 12.13 -1.26
CA ARG A 24 -10.35 11.01 -0.83
C ARG A 24 -9.26 10.68 -1.84
N ARG A 25 -8.17 10.08 -1.35
CA ARG A 25 -7.12 9.57 -2.22
C ARG A 25 -7.57 8.29 -2.93
N GLY A 26 -8.32 7.43 -2.22
CA GLY A 26 -8.85 6.20 -2.80
C GLY A 26 -9.53 5.33 -1.76
N PHE A 27 -10.19 4.28 -2.24
CA PHE A 27 -10.84 3.31 -1.38
C PHE A 27 -11.18 2.05 -2.16
N TYR A 28 -11.39 0.94 -1.44
CA TYR A 28 -11.75 -0.34 -2.02
C TYR A 28 -13.21 -0.69 -1.74
N PHE A 29 -13.95 -1.06 -2.80
CA PHE A 29 -15.32 -1.57 -2.68
C PHE A 29 -15.30 -3.08 -2.83
N PRO A 30 -15.49 -3.83 -1.73
CA PRO A 30 -15.44 -5.30 -1.78
C PRO A 30 -16.48 -5.93 -2.70
N ASP A 31 -17.70 -5.42 -2.69
CA ASP A 31 -18.80 -5.99 -3.48
C ASP A 31 -18.53 -5.94 -4.97
N GLU A 32 -17.86 -4.89 -5.42
CA GLU A 32 -17.51 -4.70 -6.83
C GLU A 32 -16.11 -5.19 -7.15
N ARG A 33 -15.30 -5.55 -6.16
CA ARG A 33 -13.90 -5.87 -6.29
C ARG A 33 -13.18 -4.79 -7.10
N THR A 34 -13.42 -3.53 -6.71
CA THR A 34 -12.89 -2.37 -7.42
C THR A 34 -12.20 -1.43 -6.45
N ILE A 35 -10.99 -1.00 -6.80
CA ILE A 35 -10.28 0.05 -6.09
C ILE A 35 -10.47 1.35 -6.86
N TYR A 36 -10.97 2.37 -6.17
CA TYR A 36 -11.12 3.72 -6.71
C TYR A 36 -9.95 4.56 -6.27
N VAL A 37 -9.28 5.22 -7.20
CA VAL A 37 -8.11 6.04 -6.91
C VAL A 37 -8.28 7.42 -7.53
N ASN A 38 -7.91 8.45 -6.80
CA ASN A 38 -7.99 9.83 -7.28
C ASN A 38 -7.03 10.01 -8.46
N ARG A 39 -7.57 10.41 -9.60
CA ARG A 39 -6.85 10.58 -10.85
C ARG A 39 -5.75 11.63 -10.77
N ASN A 40 -5.89 12.62 -9.89
CA ASN A 40 -4.94 13.73 -9.78
C ASN A 40 -3.68 13.40 -8.98
N LEU A 41 -3.63 12.25 -8.32
CA LEU A 41 -2.41 11.81 -7.64
C LEU A 41 -1.33 11.48 -8.66
N SER A 42 -0.07 11.63 -8.27
CA SER A 42 1.05 11.17 -9.09
C SER A 42 0.96 9.65 -9.24
N GLN A 43 1.66 9.10 -10.23
CA GLN A 43 1.67 7.66 -10.41
C GLN A 43 2.19 6.94 -9.18
N GLU A 44 3.24 7.46 -8.57
CA GLU A 44 3.80 6.86 -7.36
C GLU A 44 2.78 6.86 -6.20
N GLU A 45 2.08 7.99 -6.01
CA GLU A 45 1.05 8.07 -4.99
C GLU A 45 -0.12 7.13 -5.27
N ARG A 46 -0.52 7.01 -6.54
CA ARG A 46 -1.57 6.06 -6.91
C ARG A 46 -1.19 4.63 -6.57
N GLU A 47 0.06 4.26 -6.84
CA GLU A 47 0.53 2.91 -6.52
C GLU A 47 0.54 2.64 -5.03
N GLU A 48 0.92 3.64 -4.23
CA GLU A 48 0.87 3.52 -2.78
C GLU A 48 -0.55 3.29 -2.28
N VAL A 49 -1.51 4.05 -2.82
CA VAL A 49 -2.92 3.88 -2.47
C VAL A 49 -3.43 2.51 -2.87
N ILE A 50 -3.11 2.07 -4.09
CA ILE A 50 -3.55 0.76 -4.57
C ILE A 50 -3.01 -0.36 -3.67
N LEU A 51 -1.75 -0.29 -3.31
CA LEU A 51 -1.14 -1.32 -2.44
C LEU A 51 -1.78 -1.34 -1.06
N HIS A 52 -2.06 -0.16 -0.49
CA HIS A 52 -2.74 -0.08 0.80
C HIS A 52 -4.13 -0.70 0.71
N GLU A 53 -4.91 -0.35 -0.33
CA GLU A 53 -6.26 -0.89 -0.49
C GLU A 53 -6.26 -2.38 -0.80
N LEU A 54 -5.28 -2.88 -1.56
CA LEU A 54 -5.12 -4.32 -1.74
C LEU A 54 -4.87 -5.05 -0.43
N GLY A 55 -4.21 -4.38 0.53
CA GLY A 55 -4.00 -4.94 1.85
C GLY A 55 -5.28 -5.15 2.63
N HIS A 56 -6.39 -4.52 2.22
CA HIS A 56 -7.71 -4.70 2.86
C HIS A 56 -8.53 -5.81 2.21
N ILE A 57 -8.04 -6.45 1.17
CA ILE A 57 -8.86 -7.33 0.33
C ILE A 57 -9.50 -8.50 1.08
N ASN A 58 -8.80 -9.02 2.09
CA ASN A 58 -9.28 -10.15 2.88
C ASN A 58 -9.96 -9.72 4.19
N HIS A 59 -10.13 -8.41 4.39
CA HIS A 59 -10.75 -7.90 5.60
C HIS A 59 -12.27 -7.92 5.46
N ASN A 60 -12.94 -8.32 6.55
CA ASN A 60 -14.41 -8.37 6.56
C ASN A 60 -14.95 -6.97 6.89
N PRO A 61 -15.70 -6.32 5.97
CA PRO A 61 -16.24 -4.99 6.23
C PRO A 61 -17.11 -4.91 7.49
N ALA A 62 -17.79 -6.00 7.85
CA ALA A 62 -18.62 -6.04 9.05
C ALA A 62 -17.81 -5.89 10.34
N HIS A 63 -16.51 -6.21 10.31
CA HIS A 63 -15.63 -6.13 11.47
C HIS A 63 -14.70 -4.92 11.43
N TYR A 64 -14.78 -4.09 10.40
CA TYR A 64 -13.80 -3.02 10.18
C TYR A 64 -13.75 -2.03 11.33
N LYS A 65 -14.91 -1.60 11.82
CA LYS A 65 -14.96 -0.61 12.91
C LYS A 65 -14.33 -1.16 14.20
N ARG A 66 -14.60 -2.42 14.52
CA ARG A 66 -14.07 -3.07 15.72
C ARG A 66 -12.58 -3.38 15.61
N LEU A 67 -12.12 -3.73 14.42
CA LEU A 67 -10.74 -4.15 14.17
C LEU A 67 -9.94 -3.11 13.37
N LEU A 68 -10.33 -1.83 13.48
CA LEU A 68 -9.76 -0.76 12.68
C LEU A 68 -8.24 -0.75 12.71
N TYR A 69 -7.65 -0.70 13.89
CA TYR A 69 -6.19 -0.61 14.01
C TYR A 69 -5.49 -1.83 13.46
N LYS A 70 -6.06 -3.00 13.69
CA LYS A 70 -5.51 -4.25 13.17
C LYS A 70 -5.53 -4.27 11.66
N TYR A 71 -6.66 -3.92 11.06
CA TYR A 71 -6.83 -3.93 9.61
C TYR A 71 -5.96 -2.88 8.93
N GLU A 72 -5.89 -1.68 9.51
CA GLU A 72 -5.03 -0.64 8.96
C GLU A 72 -3.54 -1.03 9.06
N ASN A 73 -3.14 -1.64 10.17
CA ASN A 73 -1.76 -2.12 10.32
C ASN A 73 -1.43 -3.17 9.28
N GLU A 74 -2.34 -4.12 9.04
CA GLU A 74 -2.13 -5.17 8.03
C GLU A 74 -2.05 -4.58 6.62
N ALA A 75 -2.89 -3.59 6.31
CA ALA A 75 -2.88 -2.93 5.02
C ALA A 75 -1.59 -2.14 4.81
N ASP A 76 -1.14 -1.43 5.84
CA ASP A 76 0.13 -0.69 5.78
C ASP A 76 1.31 -1.65 5.60
N ARG A 77 1.32 -2.78 6.30
CA ARG A 77 2.39 -3.78 6.15
C ARG A 77 2.43 -4.36 4.75
N PHE A 78 1.28 -4.65 4.18
CA PHE A 78 1.18 -5.13 2.81
C PHE A 78 1.80 -4.11 1.84
N MET A 79 1.42 -2.85 1.98
CA MET A 79 1.95 -1.77 1.17
C MET A 79 3.47 -1.64 1.32
N VAL A 80 3.95 -1.55 2.56
CA VAL A 80 5.37 -1.37 2.85
C VAL A 80 6.19 -2.52 2.28
N ARG A 81 5.73 -3.76 2.47
CA ARG A 81 6.43 -4.93 1.96
C ARG A 81 6.60 -4.88 0.44
N HIS A 82 5.54 -4.55 -0.27
CA HIS A 82 5.60 -4.49 -1.73
C HIS A 82 6.44 -3.33 -2.23
N LEU A 83 6.40 -2.18 -1.55
CA LEU A 83 7.24 -1.04 -1.91
C LEU A 83 8.72 -1.35 -1.69
N ILE A 84 9.07 -2.01 -0.59
CA ILE A 84 10.46 -2.40 -0.34
C ILE A 84 10.92 -3.42 -1.39
N SER A 85 10.08 -4.39 -1.67
CA SER A 85 10.38 -5.42 -2.68
C SER A 85 10.65 -4.78 -4.05
N GLU A 86 9.87 -3.77 -4.41
CA GLU A 86 10.06 -3.06 -5.66
C GLU A 86 11.37 -2.27 -5.66
N GLU A 87 11.73 -1.66 -4.53
CA GLU A 87 12.99 -0.94 -4.41
C GLU A 87 14.19 -1.86 -4.58
N PHE A 88 14.09 -3.12 -4.12
CA PHE A 88 15.16 -4.10 -4.28
C PHE A 88 15.39 -4.51 -5.74
N SER A 89 14.46 -4.19 -6.63
CA SER A 89 14.68 -4.41 -8.06
C SER A 89 15.64 -3.37 -8.65
N GLN A 90 15.91 -2.29 -7.93
CA GLN A 90 16.71 -1.17 -8.38
C GLN A 90 17.97 -0.91 -7.55
N CYS A 91 18.04 -1.44 -6.33
CA CYS A 91 19.20 -1.24 -5.46
C CYS A 91 19.45 -2.47 -4.61
N GLU A 92 20.69 -2.61 -4.13
CA GLU A 92 21.06 -3.70 -3.24
C GLU A 92 20.47 -3.49 -1.85
N PRO A 93 20.11 -4.56 -1.13
CA PRO A 93 19.62 -4.42 0.25
C PRO A 93 20.56 -3.65 1.17
N SER A 94 21.87 -3.75 0.93
CA SER A 94 22.87 -3.02 1.73
C SER A 94 22.79 -1.51 1.55
N GLU A 95 22.16 -1.04 0.46
CA GLU A 95 21.98 0.38 0.17
C GLU A 95 20.66 0.93 0.70
N PHE A 96 19.81 0.07 1.28
CA PHE A 96 18.50 0.47 1.75
C PHE A 96 18.63 1.40 2.96
N ASN A 97 17.90 2.52 2.92
CA ASN A 97 17.83 3.48 4.02
C ASN A 97 16.36 3.70 4.38
N TRP A 98 15.95 3.27 5.57
CA TRP A 98 14.55 3.32 5.96
C TRP A 98 13.99 4.74 6.02
N LEU A 99 14.83 5.72 6.42
CA LEU A 99 14.36 7.11 6.51
C LEU A 99 14.08 7.70 5.14
N ARG A 100 14.97 7.47 4.18
CA ARG A 100 14.75 7.92 2.80
C ARG A 100 13.51 7.26 2.20
N PHE A 101 13.34 5.98 2.49
CA PHE A 101 12.16 5.23 2.05
C PHE A 101 10.88 5.86 2.61
N ALA A 102 10.88 6.15 3.92
CA ALA A 102 9.72 6.77 4.57
C ALA A 102 9.41 8.14 3.96
N GLU A 103 10.44 8.96 3.74
CA GLU A 103 10.26 10.28 3.14
C GLU A 103 9.72 10.17 1.71
N ARG A 104 10.27 9.25 0.92
CA ARG A 104 9.85 9.05 -0.47
C ARG A 104 8.38 8.68 -0.56
N HIS A 105 7.91 7.82 0.33
CA HIS A 105 6.54 7.31 0.30
C HIS A 105 5.60 8.02 1.26
N ARG A 106 6.06 9.13 1.86
CA ARG A 106 5.26 9.96 2.76
C ARG A 106 4.71 9.18 3.96
N ILE A 107 5.54 8.28 4.48
CA ILE A 107 5.22 7.48 5.65
C ILE A 107 5.71 8.20 6.90
N ALA A 108 4.81 8.44 7.85
CA ALA A 108 5.18 9.09 9.10
C ALA A 108 6.15 8.21 9.89
N THR A 109 7.24 8.81 10.38
CA THR A 109 8.28 8.04 11.09
C THR A 109 7.79 7.50 12.43
N THR A 110 6.75 8.10 13.00
CA THR A 110 6.20 7.66 14.30
C THR A 110 5.71 6.22 14.29
N TRP A 111 5.16 5.75 13.15
CA TRP A 111 4.76 4.36 13.03
C TRP A 111 5.57 3.60 11.99
N GLY A 112 6.16 4.32 11.06
CA GLY A 112 6.80 3.70 9.91
C GLY A 112 8.16 3.10 10.19
N GLU A 113 8.94 3.67 11.12
CA GLU A 113 10.28 3.18 11.38
C GLU A 113 10.30 1.69 11.72
N GLN A 114 9.54 1.31 12.71
CA GLN A 114 9.51 -0.08 13.15
C GLN A 114 8.96 -0.99 12.05
N MET A 115 7.88 -0.60 11.42
CA MET A 115 7.25 -1.41 10.38
C MET A 115 8.18 -1.61 9.19
N ILE A 116 8.81 -0.53 8.71
CA ILE A 116 9.74 -0.60 7.58
C ILE A 116 10.90 -1.53 7.90
N GLN A 117 11.49 -1.40 9.09
CA GLN A 117 12.60 -2.24 9.50
C GLN A 117 12.21 -3.70 9.63
N GLU A 118 11.04 -3.98 10.20
CA GLU A 118 10.55 -5.34 10.33
C GLU A 118 10.29 -6.00 8.97
N GLU A 119 9.68 -5.27 8.04
CA GLU A 119 9.42 -5.82 6.70
C GLU A 119 10.71 -5.97 5.91
N PHE A 120 11.67 -5.07 6.10
CA PHE A 120 13.00 -5.20 5.52
C PHE A 120 13.68 -6.51 5.98
N TYR A 121 13.66 -6.76 7.29
CA TYR A 121 14.27 -7.98 7.82
C TYR A 121 13.57 -9.24 7.32
N ARG A 122 12.26 -9.20 7.18
CA ARG A 122 11.52 -10.35 6.63
C ARG A 122 11.95 -10.66 5.21
N LEU A 123 12.14 -9.63 4.39
CA LEU A 123 12.51 -9.80 2.99
C LEU A 123 13.96 -10.22 2.80
N THR A 124 14.84 -9.78 3.69
CA THR A 124 16.29 -10.08 3.57
C THR A 124 16.74 -11.25 4.42
N GLY A 125 15.92 -11.67 5.39
CA GLY A 125 16.29 -12.77 6.29
C GLY A 125 17.29 -12.39 7.36
N SER A 126 17.50 -11.10 7.58
CA SER A 126 18.53 -10.66 8.55
C SER A 126 17.99 -9.70 9.62
#